data_6fcb66609d097d41ebdd931867451123
#
_entry.id   6fcb66609d097d41ebdd931867451123
#
_cell.length_a   1.000
_cell.length_b   1.000
_cell.length_c   1.000
_cell.angle_alpha   90.00
_cell.angle_beta   90.00
_cell.angle_gamma   90.00
#
_symmetry.space_group_name_H-M   'P 1'
#
loop_
_entity.id
_entity.type
_entity.pdbx_description
1 polymer ?
#
loop_
_entity_poly.entity_id
_entity_poly.type
_entity_poly.pdbx_seq_one_letter_code
_entity_poly.pdbx_strand_id
1 'polypeptide(L)'
;LEAGKRYSIKVEWKPDGGEAYCGLRAYAPVAPSEQNKLSFWSEMTQQMDYYFCYGANLDEVVKGYRTLTGKAQIMPKWLLGFWQSRERYQSQHEILDALNGFRKRGLPIDNIVMDWNYWVIDSWGAFEFDPTRFEDPKQMIDSIHHQNAKIMISCWPKYYLTVDNFKELNDKGMIYQQSVKDSLYDWLGFKYAFYDAYDKEARKIFWRQLYEKLG
;
A
#
# COMPACT_ATOMS: atom_id res chain seq x y z
N LEU A 1 30.97 5.00 -24.17
CA LEU A 1 31.14 6.42 -24.51
C LEU A 1 32.54 6.86 -24.06
N GLU A 2 33.21 7.62 -24.88
CA GLU A 2 34.57 8.16 -24.56
C GLU A 2 34.45 9.58 -24.08
N ALA A 3 35.23 9.93 -23.03
CA ALA A 3 35.25 11.27 -22.49
C ALA A 3 35.66 12.30 -23.53
N GLY A 4 34.98 13.43 -23.57
CA GLY A 4 35.27 14.53 -24.51
C GLY A 4 34.71 14.33 -25.93
N LYS A 5 34.18 13.17 -26.28
CA LYS A 5 33.52 12.95 -27.56
C LYS A 5 32.04 13.35 -27.51
N ARG A 6 31.55 13.90 -28.59
CA ARG A 6 30.12 14.19 -28.79
C ARG A 6 29.49 13.00 -29.49
N TYR A 7 28.33 12.57 -28.96
CA TYR A 7 27.51 11.52 -29.50
C TYR A 7 26.13 12.05 -29.81
N SER A 8 25.62 11.77 -31.02
CA SER A 8 24.22 12.06 -31.35
C SER A 8 23.35 10.93 -30.85
N ILE A 9 22.38 11.25 -30.03
CA ILE A 9 21.39 10.30 -29.53
C ILE A 9 20.04 10.70 -30.09
N LYS A 10 19.35 9.76 -30.79
CA LYS A 10 17.99 9.93 -31.26
C LYS A 10 17.09 9.02 -30.45
N VAL A 11 16.09 9.61 -29.82
CA VAL A 11 15.03 8.87 -29.11
C VAL A 11 13.75 9.10 -29.88
N GLU A 12 13.15 8.04 -30.38
CA GLU A 12 11.84 8.08 -31.01
C GLU A 12 10.86 7.33 -30.09
N TRP A 13 9.79 8.01 -29.72
CA TRP A 13 8.78 7.44 -28.89
C TRP A 13 7.39 7.82 -29.39
N LYS A 14 6.53 6.82 -29.54
CA LYS A 14 5.16 6.98 -29.98
C LYS A 14 4.24 6.34 -28.95
N PRO A 15 3.48 7.15 -28.19
CA PRO A 15 2.49 6.60 -27.27
C PRO A 15 1.33 5.99 -28.05
N ASP A 16 0.82 4.89 -27.54
CA ASP A 16 -0.36 4.19 -28.07
C ASP A 16 -1.63 4.40 -27.23
N GLY A 17 -1.56 5.33 -26.28
CA GLY A 17 -2.63 5.72 -25.36
C GLY A 17 -2.23 5.66 -23.88
N GLY A 18 -3.12 6.13 -23.00
CA GLY A 18 -2.89 6.15 -21.55
C GLY A 18 -1.91 7.21 -21.07
N GLU A 19 -1.48 7.12 -19.82
CA GLU A 19 -0.40 7.94 -19.28
C GLU A 19 0.93 7.48 -19.87
N ALA A 20 1.59 8.38 -20.55
CA ALA A 20 2.79 8.03 -21.27
C ALA A 20 3.88 9.09 -21.07
N TYR A 21 5.09 8.66 -20.76
CA TYR A 21 6.25 9.54 -20.64
C TYR A 21 7.48 8.90 -21.26
N CYS A 22 8.41 9.75 -21.72
CA CYS A 22 9.71 9.35 -22.20
C CYS A 22 10.79 10.15 -21.49
N GLY A 23 11.80 9.49 -20.97
CA GLY A 23 12.91 10.14 -20.28
C GLY A 23 14.25 9.54 -20.69
N LEU A 24 15.21 10.42 -20.96
CA LEU A 24 16.60 10.02 -21.17
C LEU A 24 17.40 10.39 -19.92
N ARG A 25 18.13 9.42 -19.35
CA ARG A 25 19.01 9.65 -18.21
C ARG A 25 20.44 9.24 -18.60
N ALA A 26 21.40 10.05 -18.22
CA ALA A 26 22.81 9.74 -18.35
C ALA A 26 23.43 9.62 -16.95
N TYR A 27 24.13 8.52 -16.73
CA TYR A 27 24.90 8.29 -15.51
C TYR A 27 26.39 8.39 -15.85
N ALA A 28 27.11 9.28 -15.18
CA ALA A 28 28.55 9.30 -15.26
C ALA A 28 29.13 8.05 -14.59
N PRO A 29 30.25 7.48 -15.10
CA PRO A 29 30.96 6.42 -14.41
C PRO A 29 31.38 6.91 -13.01
N VAL A 30 31.16 6.08 -12.00
CA VAL A 30 31.63 6.36 -10.64
C VAL A 30 33.16 6.33 -10.63
N ALA A 31 33.79 7.39 -10.16
CA ALA A 31 35.24 7.43 -10.04
C ALA A 31 35.73 6.30 -9.09
N PRO A 32 36.92 5.69 -9.33
CA PRO A 32 37.42 4.64 -8.45
C PRO A 32 37.51 5.05 -6.97
N SER A 33 37.74 6.33 -6.70
CA SER A 33 37.77 6.92 -5.35
C SER A 33 36.37 7.00 -4.69
N GLU A 34 35.28 6.77 -5.44
CA GLU A 34 33.92 6.90 -5.00
C GLU A 34 33.16 5.55 -4.97
N GLN A 35 33.78 4.46 -5.41
CA GLN A 35 33.16 3.14 -5.50
C GLN A 35 32.68 2.61 -4.13
N ASN A 36 33.30 3.05 -3.04
CA ASN A 36 32.95 2.67 -1.68
C ASN A 36 32.16 3.75 -0.92
N LYS A 37 31.61 4.74 -1.63
CA LYS A 37 30.79 5.80 -1.03
C LYS A 37 29.32 5.48 -1.18
N LEU A 38 28.56 5.76 -0.14
CA LEU A 38 27.12 5.75 -0.14
C LEU A 38 26.61 7.19 -0.20
N SER A 39 25.72 7.47 -1.16
CA SER A 39 25.10 8.79 -1.29
C SER A 39 23.60 8.70 -1.00
N PHE A 40 23.10 9.60 -0.16
CA PHE A 40 21.68 9.83 0.05
C PHE A 40 21.27 11.09 -0.70
N TRP A 41 20.16 11.03 -1.40
CA TRP A 41 19.65 12.14 -2.18
C TRP A 41 18.15 12.28 -2.06
N SER A 42 17.67 13.51 -2.02
CA SER A 42 16.23 13.85 -2.05
C SER A 42 16.04 15.15 -2.80
N GLU A 43 14.98 15.25 -3.60
CA GLU A 43 14.64 16.49 -4.32
C GLU A 43 14.23 17.62 -3.37
N MET A 44 13.53 17.27 -2.30
CA MET A 44 13.05 18.23 -1.31
C MET A 44 13.16 17.67 0.09
N THR A 45 14.07 18.24 0.87
CA THR A 45 14.17 17.93 2.30
C THR A 45 14.83 19.08 3.06
N GLN A 46 14.40 19.31 4.29
CA GLN A 46 15.05 20.26 5.19
C GLN A 46 16.19 19.62 6.00
N GLN A 47 16.12 18.30 6.18
CA GLN A 47 17.13 17.54 6.91
C GLN A 47 17.09 16.07 6.49
N MET A 48 18.19 15.38 6.73
CA MET A 48 18.28 13.92 6.63
C MET A 48 18.45 13.36 8.02
N ASP A 49 17.58 12.42 8.41
CA ASP A 49 17.62 11.74 9.70
C ASP A 49 17.63 10.23 9.45
N TYR A 50 18.73 9.57 9.84
CA TYR A 50 18.88 8.14 9.66
C TYR A 50 19.76 7.53 10.74
N TYR A 51 19.58 6.22 10.93
CA TYR A 51 20.42 5.42 11.81
C TYR A 51 21.28 4.47 10.99
N PHE A 52 22.57 4.41 11.33
CA PHE A 52 23.47 3.44 10.75
C PHE A 52 23.84 2.39 11.80
N CYS A 53 23.42 1.13 11.57
CA CYS A 53 23.72 0.02 12.47
C CYS A 53 25.01 -0.67 11.99
N TYR A 54 26.05 -0.62 12.80
CA TYR A 54 27.32 -1.30 12.56
C TYR A 54 27.52 -2.48 13.52
N GLY A 55 28.17 -3.53 13.04
CA GLY A 55 28.57 -4.69 13.83
C GLY A 55 29.70 -5.46 13.13
N ALA A 56 30.51 -6.20 13.89
CA ALA A 56 31.59 -7.02 13.35
C ALA A 56 31.06 -8.26 12.55
N ASN A 57 29.81 -8.60 12.75
CA ASN A 57 29.10 -9.66 12.04
C ASN A 57 27.62 -9.30 11.89
N LEU A 58 26.88 -10.11 11.12
CA LEU A 58 25.48 -9.85 10.82
C LEU A 58 24.58 -9.86 12.06
N ASP A 59 24.86 -10.74 13.04
CA ASP A 59 24.07 -10.82 14.27
C ASP A 59 24.16 -9.55 15.09
N GLU A 60 25.34 -8.92 15.15
CA GLU A 60 25.53 -7.63 15.84
C GLU A 60 24.78 -6.49 15.11
N VAL A 61 24.81 -6.47 13.78
CA VAL A 61 24.04 -5.50 12.99
C VAL A 61 22.54 -5.66 13.25
N VAL A 62 22.02 -6.90 13.21
CA VAL A 62 20.62 -7.19 13.51
C VAL A 62 20.28 -6.81 14.95
N LYS A 63 21.16 -7.09 15.91
CA LYS A 63 20.97 -6.69 17.31
C LYS A 63 20.87 -5.16 17.46
N GLY A 64 21.75 -4.42 16.79
CA GLY A 64 21.70 -2.95 16.76
C GLY A 64 20.37 -2.44 16.20
N TYR A 65 19.94 -2.97 15.05
CA TYR A 65 18.64 -2.68 14.45
C TYR A 65 17.48 -2.99 15.42
N ARG A 66 17.51 -4.15 16.10
CA ARG A 66 16.47 -4.53 17.06
C ARG A 66 16.46 -3.67 18.33
N THR A 67 17.59 -3.04 18.69
CA THR A 67 17.63 -2.04 19.77
C THR A 67 16.78 -0.81 19.42
N LEU A 68 16.80 -0.39 18.15
CA LEU A 68 16.01 0.74 17.66
C LEU A 68 14.53 0.38 17.45
N THR A 69 14.25 -0.78 16.85
CA THR A 69 12.91 -1.17 16.40
C THR A 69 12.13 -2.03 17.41
N GLY A 70 12.78 -2.46 18.49
CA GLY A 70 12.21 -3.38 19.47
C GLY A 70 12.34 -4.85 19.07
N LYS A 71 11.89 -5.75 19.94
CA LYS A 71 11.97 -7.21 19.71
C LYS A 71 10.99 -7.64 18.61
N ALA A 72 11.43 -8.58 17.77
CA ALA A 72 10.52 -9.26 16.85
C ALA A 72 9.51 -10.11 17.65
N GLN A 73 8.25 -10.02 17.26
CA GLN A 73 7.21 -10.91 17.81
C GLN A 73 7.25 -12.25 17.08
N ILE A 74 6.92 -13.31 17.81
CA ILE A 74 6.74 -14.63 17.20
C ILE A 74 5.42 -14.60 16.44
N MET A 75 5.50 -14.80 15.14
CA MET A 75 4.34 -14.84 14.28
C MET A 75 3.58 -16.16 14.40
N PRO A 76 2.25 -16.18 14.36
CA PRO A 76 1.50 -17.42 14.29
C PRO A 76 1.81 -18.17 12.98
N LYS A 77 1.76 -19.50 13.04
CA LYS A 77 2.17 -20.39 11.94
C LYS A 77 1.48 -20.09 10.62
N TRP A 78 0.21 -19.73 10.64
CA TRP A 78 -0.56 -19.42 9.42
C TRP A 78 -0.05 -18.18 8.66
N LEU A 79 0.63 -17.24 9.34
CA LEU A 79 1.26 -16.09 8.67
C LEU A 79 2.41 -16.48 7.75
N LEU A 80 3.05 -17.64 8.02
CA LEU A 80 4.16 -18.17 7.22
C LEU A 80 3.67 -19.11 6.10
N GLY A 81 2.37 -19.33 5.99
CA GLY A 81 1.76 -20.15 4.98
C GLY A 81 1.49 -19.44 3.67
N PHE A 82 0.69 -20.05 2.81
CA PHE A 82 0.36 -19.50 1.50
C PHE A 82 -0.76 -18.45 1.59
N TRP A 83 -0.52 -17.31 0.97
CA TRP A 83 -1.45 -16.19 0.86
C TRP A 83 -1.86 -16.02 -0.60
N GLN A 84 -3.14 -16.18 -0.88
CA GLN A 84 -3.70 -15.92 -2.19
C GLN A 84 -4.17 -14.47 -2.28
N SER A 85 -3.58 -13.72 -3.16
CA SER A 85 -4.01 -12.37 -3.51
C SER A 85 -4.27 -12.26 -5.01
N ARG A 86 -5.13 -11.34 -5.36
CA ARG A 86 -5.44 -10.97 -6.74
C ARG A 86 -5.91 -9.53 -6.77
N GLU A 87 -5.50 -8.75 -7.72
CA GLU A 87 -6.17 -7.51 -8.07
C GLU A 87 -7.31 -7.84 -9.04
N ARG A 88 -8.50 -7.90 -8.62
CA ARG A 88 -9.18 -7.91 -7.33
C ARG A 88 -10.30 -8.94 -7.42
N TYR A 89 -10.82 -9.41 -6.32
CA TYR A 89 -12.07 -10.17 -6.31
C TYR A 89 -13.23 -9.18 -6.40
N GLN A 90 -14.07 -9.33 -7.42
CA GLN A 90 -15.13 -8.37 -7.69
C GLN A 90 -16.42 -8.64 -6.90
N SER A 91 -16.56 -9.84 -6.34
CA SER A 91 -17.73 -10.25 -5.58
C SER A 91 -17.41 -11.25 -4.47
N GLN A 92 -18.38 -11.40 -3.55
CA GLN A 92 -18.37 -12.44 -2.53
C GLN A 92 -18.20 -13.84 -3.13
N HIS A 93 -18.84 -14.12 -4.25
CA HIS A 93 -18.73 -15.41 -4.94
C HIS A 93 -17.32 -15.67 -5.46
N GLU A 94 -16.69 -14.68 -6.10
CA GLU A 94 -15.34 -14.87 -6.66
C GLU A 94 -14.31 -15.22 -5.60
N ILE A 95 -14.33 -14.56 -4.43
CA ILE A 95 -13.37 -14.84 -3.37
C ILE A 95 -13.61 -16.22 -2.75
N LEU A 96 -14.86 -16.60 -2.54
CA LEU A 96 -15.23 -17.93 -2.03
C LEU A 96 -14.89 -19.03 -3.03
N ASP A 97 -15.14 -18.82 -4.32
CA ASP A 97 -14.80 -19.78 -5.38
C ASP A 97 -13.28 -19.98 -5.50
N ALA A 98 -12.51 -18.91 -5.35
CA ALA A 98 -11.05 -19.02 -5.32
C ALA A 98 -10.60 -19.93 -4.16
N LEU A 99 -11.05 -19.67 -2.94
CA LEU A 99 -10.72 -20.50 -1.77
C LEU A 99 -11.17 -21.94 -1.96
N ASN A 100 -12.43 -22.15 -2.40
CA ASN A 100 -12.98 -23.46 -2.69
C ASN A 100 -12.16 -24.21 -3.75
N GLY A 101 -11.63 -23.48 -4.75
CA GLY A 101 -10.78 -24.05 -5.78
C GLY A 101 -9.47 -24.63 -5.22
N PHE A 102 -8.85 -23.96 -4.25
CA PHE A 102 -7.69 -24.49 -3.54
C PHE A 102 -8.05 -25.74 -2.72
N ARG A 103 -9.11 -25.65 -1.92
CA ARG A 103 -9.56 -26.78 -1.06
C ARG A 103 -9.95 -28.01 -1.86
N LYS A 104 -10.70 -27.87 -2.94
CA LYS A 104 -11.09 -28.99 -3.83
C LYS A 104 -9.90 -29.71 -4.47
N ARG A 105 -8.79 -29.01 -4.67
CA ARG A 105 -7.55 -29.59 -5.23
C ARG A 105 -6.60 -30.11 -4.17
N GLY A 106 -6.93 -30.01 -2.89
CA GLY A 106 -6.05 -30.38 -1.79
C GLY A 106 -4.82 -29.47 -1.66
N LEU A 107 -4.89 -28.26 -2.22
CA LEU A 107 -3.80 -27.30 -2.15
C LEU A 107 -3.88 -26.52 -0.82
N PRO A 108 -2.76 -26.37 -0.10
CA PRO A 108 -2.75 -25.58 1.12
C PRO A 108 -2.95 -24.08 0.82
N ILE A 109 -3.73 -23.45 1.68
CA ILE A 109 -3.93 -21.99 1.69
C ILE A 109 -4.26 -21.59 3.11
N ASP A 110 -3.60 -20.56 3.63
CA ASP A 110 -3.77 -20.05 4.98
C ASP A 110 -4.45 -18.69 5.03
N ASN A 111 -4.28 -17.89 3.98
CA ASN A 111 -4.89 -16.56 3.91
C ASN A 111 -5.36 -16.24 2.49
N ILE A 112 -6.48 -15.54 2.39
CA ILE A 112 -6.96 -14.93 1.14
C ILE A 112 -7.09 -13.42 1.34
N VAL A 113 -6.66 -12.64 0.35
CA VAL A 113 -6.62 -11.18 0.43
C VAL A 113 -7.79 -10.59 -0.34
N MET A 114 -8.64 -9.84 0.36
CA MET A 114 -9.61 -8.94 -0.24
C MET A 114 -8.89 -7.63 -0.55
N ASP A 115 -8.55 -7.43 -1.80
CA ASP A 115 -7.88 -6.23 -2.28
C ASP A 115 -8.87 -5.05 -2.43
N TRP A 116 -8.40 -3.94 -2.96
CA TRP A 116 -9.15 -2.70 -3.07
C TRP A 116 -10.48 -2.85 -3.85
N ASN A 117 -11.34 -1.80 -3.76
CA ASN A 117 -12.60 -1.67 -4.47
C ASN A 117 -13.66 -2.73 -4.09
N TYR A 118 -13.70 -3.12 -2.81
CA TYR A 118 -14.84 -3.87 -2.27
C TYR A 118 -16.03 -2.95 -1.91
N TRP A 119 -15.83 -1.66 -1.91
CA TRP A 119 -16.82 -0.60 -1.65
C TRP A 119 -17.56 -0.16 -2.90
N VAL A 120 -18.64 0.61 -2.75
CA VAL A 120 -19.33 1.29 -3.86
C VAL A 120 -18.35 2.25 -4.52
N ILE A 121 -18.31 2.30 -5.85
CA ILE A 121 -17.21 2.90 -6.65
C ILE A 121 -16.85 4.34 -6.26
N ASP A 122 -17.80 5.13 -5.81
CA ASP A 122 -17.65 6.54 -5.40
C ASP A 122 -17.45 6.71 -3.89
N SER A 123 -17.21 5.62 -3.15
CA SER A 123 -17.22 5.58 -1.69
C SER A 123 -15.90 5.14 -1.08
N TRP A 124 -14.77 5.41 -1.75
CA TRP A 124 -13.45 5.10 -1.20
C TRP A 124 -13.23 5.81 0.13
N GLY A 125 -12.92 5.05 1.18
CA GLY A 125 -12.77 5.53 2.55
C GLY A 125 -14.02 5.39 3.42
N ALA A 126 -15.14 4.88 2.88
CA ALA A 126 -16.31 4.50 3.69
C ALA A 126 -16.06 3.25 4.53
N PHE A 127 -15.12 2.39 4.10
CA PHE A 127 -14.80 1.09 4.72
C PHE A 127 -15.99 0.12 4.78
N GLU A 128 -16.90 0.25 3.85
CA GLU A 128 -18.13 -0.57 3.74
C GLU A 128 -18.09 -1.42 2.48
N PHE A 129 -18.59 -2.64 2.57
CA PHE A 129 -18.76 -3.48 1.40
C PHE A 129 -19.91 -2.98 0.51
N ASP A 130 -19.71 -3.05 -0.80
CA ASP A 130 -20.78 -2.82 -1.77
C ASP A 130 -21.84 -3.95 -1.66
N PRO A 131 -23.07 -3.66 -1.22
CA PRO A 131 -24.07 -4.68 -0.96
C PRO A 131 -24.56 -5.41 -2.23
N THR A 132 -24.30 -4.85 -3.41
CA THR A 132 -24.67 -5.50 -4.68
C THR A 132 -23.70 -6.59 -5.10
N ARG A 133 -22.47 -6.54 -4.58
CA ARG A 133 -21.38 -7.47 -4.90
C ARG A 133 -21.00 -8.36 -3.72
N PHE A 134 -21.25 -7.88 -2.52
CA PHE A 134 -20.97 -8.54 -1.25
C PHE A 134 -22.25 -8.51 -0.41
N GLU A 135 -23.16 -9.43 -0.71
CA GLU A 135 -24.51 -9.46 -0.16
C GLU A 135 -24.54 -9.74 1.35
N ASP A 136 -23.63 -10.59 1.81
CA ASP A 136 -23.45 -10.93 3.22
C ASP A 136 -21.95 -11.07 3.54
N PRO A 137 -21.24 -9.95 3.80
CA PRO A 137 -19.81 -9.98 4.12
C PRO A 137 -19.51 -10.81 5.37
N LYS A 138 -20.40 -10.82 6.35
CA LYS A 138 -20.22 -11.63 7.56
C LYS A 138 -20.23 -13.12 7.23
N GLN A 139 -21.23 -13.59 6.50
CA GLN A 139 -21.33 -14.99 6.07
C GLN A 139 -20.13 -15.39 5.19
N MET A 140 -19.65 -14.48 4.33
CA MET A 140 -18.43 -14.69 3.53
C MET A 140 -17.23 -14.92 4.42
N ILE A 141 -16.99 -14.04 5.41
CA ILE A 141 -15.87 -14.14 6.35
C ILE A 141 -15.98 -15.42 7.19
N ASP A 142 -17.15 -15.72 7.72
CA ASP A 142 -17.41 -16.95 8.47
C ASP A 142 -17.13 -18.20 7.62
N SER A 143 -17.52 -18.19 6.35
CA SER A 143 -17.26 -19.30 5.42
C SER A 143 -15.78 -19.50 5.13
N ILE A 144 -14.99 -18.42 5.07
CA ILE A 144 -13.54 -18.47 4.92
C ILE A 144 -12.93 -19.07 6.19
N HIS A 145 -13.34 -18.61 7.37
CA HIS A 145 -12.86 -19.11 8.66
C HIS A 145 -13.20 -20.60 8.88
N HIS A 146 -14.40 -21.05 8.51
CA HIS A 146 -14.79 -22.46 8.58
C HIS A 146 -13.92 -23.37 7.71
N GLN A 147 -13.32 -22.84 6.67
CA GLN A 147 -12.38 -23.56 5.82
C GLN A 147 -10.92 -23.47 6.33
N ASN A 148 -10.70 -23.07 7.59
CA ASN A 148 -9.38 -22.87 8.17
C ASN A 148 -8.49 -21.94 7.34
N ALA A 149 -9.05 -20.88 6.78
CA ALA A 149 -8.33 -19.79 6.15
C ALA A 149 -8.60 -18.49 6.89
N LYS A 150 -7.70 -17.53 6.77
CA LYS A 150 -7.88 -16.16 7.25
C LYS A 150 -8.18 -15.26 6.05
N ILE A 151 -8.77 -14.10 6.33
CA ILE A 151 -8.97 -13.05 5.33
C ILE A 151 -8.21 -11.80 5.77
N MET A 152 -7.52 -11.15 4.84
CA MET A 152 -6.95 -9.83 5.03
C MET A 152 -7.68 -8.85 4.12
N ILE A 153 -8.15 -7.75 4.68
CA ILE A 153 -8.87 -6.71 3.94
C ILE A 153 -7.93 -5.53 3.74
N SER A 154 -7.75 -5.09 2.50
CA SER A 154 -6.92 -3.95 2.14
C SER A 154 -7.60 -2.64 2.54
N CYS A 155 -6.93 -1.84 3.35
CA CYS A 155 -7.43 -0.54 3.81
C CYS A 155 -6.41 0.54 3.48
N TRP A 156 -6.85 1.58 2.75
CA TRP A 156 -6.01 2.70 2.38
C TRP A 156 -6.35 3.93 3.21
N PRO A 157 -5.38 4.78 3.54
CA PRO A 157 -5.60 6.04 4.25
C PRO A 157 -6.14 7.15 3.35
N LYS A 158 -6.84 6.78 2.29
CA LYS A 158 -7.39 7.63 1.24
C LYS A 158 -8.90 7.74 1.39
N TYR A 159 -9.42 8.94 1.19
CA TYR A 159 -10.84 9.24 1.25
C TYR A 159 -11.29 10.02 0.04
N TYR A 160 -12.44 9.68 -0.52
CA TYR A 160 -13.16 10.58 -1.41
C TYR A 160 -13.84 11.69 -0.60
N LEU A 161 -13.91 12.90 -1.15
CA LEU A 161 -14.41 14.06 -0.42
C LEU A 161 -15.91 13.98 -0.09
N THR A 162 -16.62 13.05 -0.70
CA THR A 162 -18.05 12.82 -0.54
C THR A 162 -18.40 11.94 0.67
N VAL A 163 -17.48 11.10 1.13
CA VAL A 163 -17.77 10.13 2.21
C VAL A 163 -17.82 10.81 3.59
N ASP A 164 -18.66 10.30 4.48
CA ASP A 164 -18.84 10.87 5.81
C ASP A 164 -17.57 10.76 6.68
N ASN A 165 -16.83 9.67 6.52
CA ASN A 165 -15.53 9.50 7.17
C ASN A 165 -14.52 10.60 6.83
N PHE A 166 -14.53 11.09 5.57
CA PHE A 166 -13.74 12.26 5.19
C PHE A 166 -14.23 13.53 5.91
N LYS A 167 -15.55 13.77 5.90
CA LYS A 167 -16.14 14.97 6.50
C LYS A 167 -15.75 15.08 7.97
N GLU A 168 -15.86 13.99 8.73
CA GLU A 168 -15.46 13.94 10.14
C GLU A 168 -14.00 14.38 10.35
N LEU A 169 -13.06 13.86 9.57
CA LEU A 169 -11.64 14.22 9.68
C LEU A 169 -11.37 15.64 9.19
N ASN A 170 -12.04 16.07 8.13
CA ASN A 170 -11.89 17.40 7.56
C ASN A 170 -12.39 18.49 8.52
N ASP A 171 -13.54 18.30 9.16
CA ASP A 171 -14.13 19.24 10.11
C ASP A 171 -13.23 19.45 11.34
N LYS A 172 -12.39 18.48 11.65
CA LYS A 172 -11.38 18.55 12.72
C LYS A 172 -10.01 19.03 12.26
N GLY A 173 -9.86 19.37 10.98
CA GLY A 173 -8.58 19.81 10.40
C GLY A 173 -7.53 18.69 10.28
N MET A 174 -7.95 17.43 10.26
CA MET A 174 -7.09 16.24 10.28
C MET A 174 -6.88 15.61 8.89
N ILE A 175 -7.11 16.39 7.84
CA ILE A 175 -6.86 16.01 6.44
C ILE A 175 -5.65 16.78 5.92
N TYR A 176 -4.88 16.15 5.05
CA TYR A 176 -3.82 16.82 4.30
C TYR A 176 -4.43 17.84 3.33
N GLN A 177 -4.53 19.08 3.79
CA GLN A 177 -5.30 20.14 3.15
C GLN A 177 -4.77 20.51 1.75
N GLN A 178 -3.51 20.26 1.46
CA GLN A 178 -2.96 20.54 0.14
C GLN A 178 -3.65 19.70 -0.95
N SER A 179 -3.93 18.42 -0.69
CA SER A 179 -4.67 17.56 -1.63
C SER A 179 -6.04 18.12 -1.98
N VAL A 180 -6.73 18.72 -0.99
CA VAL A 180 -8.05 19.33 -1.18
C VAL A 180 -7.95 20.60 -2.01
N LYS A 181 -6.97 21.48 -1.68
CA LYS A 181 -6.71 22.74 -2.41
C LYS A 181 -6.33 22.50 -3.87
N ASP A 182 -5.47 21.52 -4.11
CA ASP A 182 -5.02 21.17 -5.46
C ASP A 182 -6.12 20.45 -6.26
N SER A 183 -7.21 20.07 -5.59
CA SER A 183 -8.34 19.35 -6.22
C SER A 183 -7.88 18.11 -6.98
N LEU A 184 -7.04 17.28 -6.35
CA LEU A 184 -6.49 16.09 -6.97
C LEU A 184 -7.57 15.07 -7.31
N TYR A 185 -7.50 14.53 -8.52
CA TYR A 185 -8.34 13.44 -8.98
C TYR A 185 -7.52 12.16 -9.09
N ASP A 186 -8.13 11.05 -8.75
CA ASP A 186 -7.54 9.75 -9.05
C ASP A 186 -7.89 9.27 -10.47
N TRP A 187 -7.40 8.07 -10.84
CA TRP A 187 -7.64 7.47 -12.15
C TRP A 187 -9.10 7.07 -12.40
N LEU A 188 -9.93 7.04 -11.37
CA LEU A 188 -11.38 6.81 -11.47
C LEU A 188 -12.16 8.13 -11.64
N GLY A 189 -11.48 9.27 -11.56
CA GLY A 189 -12.07 10.59 -11.75
C GLY A 189 -12.71 11.18 -10.50
N PHE A 190 -12.42 10.67 -9.31
CA PHE A 190 -12.94 11.18 -8.04
C PHE A 190 -11.92 12.03 -7.31
N LYS A 191 -12.36 13.13 -6.71
CA LYS A 191 -11.53 13.95 -5.82
C LYS A 191 -11.24 13.21 -4.53
N TYR A 192 -9.99 13.25 -4.10
CA TYR A 192 -9.55 12.54 -2.91
C TYR A 192 -8.60 13.35 -2.05
N ALA A 193 -8.46 12.91 -0.79
CA ALA A 193 -7.44 13.38 0.12
C ALA A 193 -6.98 12.23 1.03
N PHE A 194 -5.87 12.47 1.72
CA PHE A 194 -5.36 11.58 2.77
C PHE A 194 -5.56 12.21 4.13
N TYR A 195 -5.78 11.40 5.17
CA TYR A 195 -5.76 11.92 6.53
C TYR A 195 -4.33 12.20 6.99
N ASP A 196 -4.18 13.07 7.99
CA ASP A 196 -2.88 13.35 8.60
C ASP A 196 -2.47 12.20 9.54
N ALA A 197 -1.67 11.27 9.02
CA ALA A 197 -1.17 10.13 9.77
C ALA A 197 -0.15 10.51 10.87
N TYR A 198 0.37 11.74 10.89
CA TYR A 198 1.24 12.23 11.97
C TYR A 198 0.45 12.74 13.18
N ASP A 199 -0.80 13.13 12.99
CA ASP A 199 -1.69 13.49 14.09
C ASP A 199 -2.18 12.25 14.85
N LYS A 200 -2.05 12.26 16.19
CA LYS A 200 -2.44 11.12 17.04
C LYS A 200 -3.96 10.89 17.08
N GLU A 201 -4.72 11.96 17.08
CA GLU A 201 -6.18 11.86 17.12
C GLU A 201 -6.75 11.46 15.77
N ALA A 202 -6.14 11.92 14.67
CA ALA A 202 -6.49 11.46 13.32
C ALA A 202 -6.29 9.94 13.19
N ARG A 203 -5.17 9.39 13.72
CA ARG A 203 -4.96 7.93 13.75
C ARG A 203 -6.02 7.18 14.55
N LYS A 204 -6.47 7.73 15.69
CA LYS A 204 -7.53 7.12 16.49
C LYS A 204 -8.86 7.10 15.74
N ILE A 205 -9.20 8.20 15.06
CA ILE A 205 -10.41 8.29 14.26
C ILE A 205 -10.34 7.29 13.10
N PHE A 206 -9.24 7.24 12.37
CA PHE A 206 -9.03 6.28 11.28
C PHE A 206 -9.23 4.83 11.76
N TRP A 207 -8.61 4.45 12.89
CA TRP A 207 -8.80 3.12 13.48
C TRP A 207 -10.23 2.85 13.91
N ARG A 208 -10.89 3.82 14.53
CA ARG A 208 -12.29 3.70 14.92
C ARG A 208 -13.19 3.48 13.71
N GLN A 209 -13.04 4.29 12.67
CA GLN A 209 -13.80 4.16 11.41
C GLN A 209 -13.64 2.77 10.77
N LEU A 210 -12.43 2.24 10.75
CA LEU A 210 -12.16 0.89 10.27
C LEU A 210 -12.83 -0.18 11.14
N TYR A 211 -12.64 -0.07 12.46
CA TYR A 211 -13.12 -1.07 13.41
C TYR A 211 -14.65 -1.15 13.48
N GLU A 212 -15.32 -0.01 13.41
CA GLU A 212 -16.78 0.05 13.43
C GLU A 212 -17.44 -0.63 12.21
N LYS A 213 -16.73 -0.73 11.09
CA LYS A 213 -17.24 -1.23 9.81
C LYS A 213 -16.71 -2.60 9.41
N LEU A 214 -15.49 -2.91 9.77
CA LEU A 214 -14.78 -4.12 9.33
C LEU A 214 -14.32 -5.00 10.50
N GLY A 215 -14.46 -4.54 11.76
CA GLY A 215 -14.00 -5.22 12.98
C GLY A 215 -14.94 -6.26 13.58
#